data_cba851214a4c23d58b47ca6f66319c34
#
_entry.id   cba851214a4c23d58b47ca6f66319c34
#
_cell.length_a   1.000
_cell.length_b   1.000
_cell.length_c   1.000
_cell.angle_alpha   90.00
_cell.angle_beta   90.00
_cell.angle_gamma   90.00
#
_symmetry.space_group_name_H-M   'P 1'
#
loop_
_entity.id
_entity.type
_entity.pdbx_description
1 polymer ?
#
loop_
_entity_poly.entity_id
_entity_poly.type
_entity_poly.pdbx_seq_one_letter_code
_entity_poly.pdbx_strand_id
1 'polypeptide(L)'
;MFSNCTTNFVPSQNIRVTKNMFFRKIIPVLLVLITPCAEIRLQCNPFLPDALSKRPANYDISVRLDDQNRMLQADQTIRFVNQSPVPVQTLRLYLYLNAFKNTESTFLKGASNVFGQKFHDCKPEEWGWVNIQSFTRTGAGTHTDLRGNMRYVQPNDGNPEDQSVLEVALDKPLLPGDSAVFQLKWTARIPKTIARAGYSRDFYLFCHWFPQLGVWEQDKNGVWDWNCHQFFRRTEFYADFGVYDVRITTDSKYKMGASGCLVSEVNNPDGTTTRHFHAEDVIDFAWSIYPYFQEITDQWNGVYIRLLLPPEHSAMGPRYLHILKYALEYLEKHAGKYPYPGITVVDPPFHGLRSGMMEYPTLITVGTFYGIPSYVRTSESLLIHEFTHQYFMGVLASNEKEEPWLDEGFTTYFEDRILDAAFGEKQSLLAFPGFHFGNREQTRLEYTAMRNPRDGSVARPGWEFSDFNFK
;
A
#
# COMPACT_ATOMS: atom_id res chain seq x y z
N MET A 1 -19.54 -38.12 -52.44
CA MET A 1 -20.97 -38.03 -52.78
C MET A 1 -21.34 -36.59 -52.52
N PHE A 2 -21.25 -35.76 -53.47
CA PHE A 2 -22.21 -35.19 -54.46
C PHE A 2 -23.60 -34.99 -53.80
N SER A 3 -24.15 -33.79 -53.73
CA SER A 3 -24.74 -33.09 -54.85
C SER A 3 -25.13 -31.63 -54.52
N ASN A 4 -24.92 -30.83 -55.53
CA ASN A 4 -25.37 -29.47 -55.82
C ASN A 4 -26.88 -29.31 -55.91
N CYS A 5 -27.37 -28.08 -55.79
CA CYS A 5 -28.42 -27.44 -56.63
C CYS A 5 -28.42 -25.92 -56.33
N THR A 6 -27.92 -25.15 -57.16
CA THR A 6 -28.20 -24.25 -58.28
C THR A 6 -29.53 -23.49 -58.25
N THR A 7 -29.37 -22.18 -58.24
CA THR A 7 -29.97 -21.09 -59.07
C THR A 7 -31.47 -20.97 -59.27
N ASN A 8 -32.01 -19.72 -59.09
CA ASN A 8 -32.72 -19.05 -60.17
C ASN A 8 -32.81 -17.53 -59.99
N PHE A 9 -32.39 -16.83 -61.02
CA PHE A 9 -32.54 -15.43 -61.33
C PHE A 9 -33.83 -15.24 -62.12
N VAL A 10 -34.61 -14.10 -61.98
CA VAL A 10 -35.36 -13.43 -63.07
C VAL A 10 -35.66 -11.97 -62.66
N PRO A 11 -35.74 -11.02 -63.61
CA PRO A 11 -35.39 -9.60 -63.43
C PRO A 11 -36.52 -8.58 -63.56
N SER A 12 -36.14 -7.35 -63.23
CA SER A 12 -36.56 -6.04 -63.73
C SER A 12 -38.00 -5.70 -64.07
N GLN A 13 -38.49 -4.57 -63.52
CA GLN A 13 -39.24 -3.57 -64.34
C GLN A 13 -38.95 -2.13 -63.88
N ASN A 14 -38.59 -1.31 -64.85
CA ASN A 14 -38.49 0.15 -64.83
C ASN A 14 -39.83 0.80 -64.75
N ILE A 15 -40.03 1.87 -63.97
CA ILE A 15 -41.03 2.91 -64.23
C ILE A 15 -40.36 4.27 -63.96
N ARG A 16 -40.72 5.19 -64.88
CA ARG A 16 -40.18 6.53 -65.15
C ARG A 16 -40.59 7.57 -64.10
N VAL A 17 -39.67 8.48 -63.92
CA VAL A 17 -39.67 9.92 -63.64
C VAL A 17 -41.00 10.68 -63.75
N THR A 18 -41.32 11.42 -62.68
CA THR A 18 -41.87 12.77 -62.85
C THR A 18 -41.28 13.70 -61.75
N LYS A 19 -40.72 14.80 -62.24
CA LYS A 19 -40.26 15.96 -61.42
C LYS A 19 -41.44 16.64 -60.80
N ASN A 20 -41.38 16.97 -59.47
CA ASN A 20 -41.98 18.16 -58.95
C ASN A 20 -41.08 18.73 -57.80
N MET A 21 -40.66 19.97 -58.07
CA MET A 21 -40.03 20.89 -57.12
C MET A 21 -41.02 21.26 -56.03
N PHE A 22 -40.63 21.19 -54.71
CA PHE A 22 -41.03 22.28 -53.80
C PHE A 22 -40.33 22.15 -52.43
N PHE A 23 -39.75 23.25 -51.98
CA PHE A 23 -39.37 23.68 -50.62
C PHE A 23 -38.36 22.88 -49.80
N ARG A 24 -37.14 23.39 -49.77
CA ARG A 24 -36.14 23.22 -48.71
C ARG A 24 -36.70 23.79 -47.39
N LYS A 25 -37.02 22.93 -46.45
CA LYS A 25 -36.99 23.25 -45.01
C LYS A 25 -35.66 22.74 -44.47
N ILE A 26 -34.78 23.68 -44.11
CA ILE A 26 -33.54 23.42 -43.34
C ILE A 26 -33.98 23.08 -41.92
N ILE A 27 -33.90 21.80 -41.52
CA ILE A 27 -33.98 21.38 -40.14
C ILE A 27 -32.53 21.42 -39.62
N PRO A 28 -32.20 22.22 -38.61
CA PRO A 28 -30.90 22.11 -37.99
C PRO A 28 -30.84 20.77 -37.23
N VAL A 29 -30.05 19.85 -37.75
CA VAL A 29 -29.68 18.63 -37.04
C VAL A 29 -28.76 19.08 -35.89
N LEU A 30 -29.33 19.14 -34.69
CA LEU A 30 -28.57 19.31 -33.46
C LEU A 30 -27.76 18.02 -33.27
N LEU A 31 -26.49 18.06 -33.65
CA LEU A 31 -25.54 16.99 -33.38
C LEU A 31 -25.28 17.03 -31.87
N VAL A 32 -26.04 16.26 -31.10
CA VAL A 32 -25.73 15.99 -29.70
C VAL A 32 -24.49 15.10 -29.74
N LEU A 33 -23.33 15.70 -29.52
CA LEU A 33 -22.12 14.96 -29.20
C LEU A 33 -22.36 14.24 -27.87
N ILE A 34 -22.87 13.02 -27.95
CA ILE A 34 -22.83 12.08 -26.85
C ILE A 34 -21.36 11.71 -26.72
N THR A 35 -20.62 12.42 -25.85
CA THR A 35 -19.35 11.91 -25.35
C THR A 35 -19.68 10.59 -24.67
N PRO A 36 -19.06 9.47 -25.06
CA PRO A 36 -19.24 8.24 -24.32
C PRO A 36 -18.72 8.50 -22.90
N CYS A 37 -19.63 8.56 -21.95
CA CYS A 37 -19.28 8.42 -20.55
C CYS A 37 -18.68 7.02 -20.44
N ALA A 38 -17.36 6.92 -20.28
CA ALA A 38 -16.72 5.65 -20.04
C ALA A 38 -17.37 5.06 -18.79
N GLU A 39 -18.11 3.96 -18.94
CA GLU A 39 -18.60 3.19 -17.80
C GLU A 39 -17.37 2.73 -17.03
N ILE A 40 -17.10 3.38 -15.90
CA ILE A 40 -16.09 2.94 -14.96
C ILE A 40 -16.65 1.66 -14.34
N ARG A 41 -16.18 0.52 -14.83
CA ARG A 41 -16.41 -0.74 -14.14
C ARG A 41 -15.57 -0.71 -12.87
N LEU A 42 -16.22 -0.54 -11.71
CA LEU A 42 -15.60 -0.74 -10.41
C LEU A 42 -14.96 -2.13 -10.40
N GLN A 43 -13.67 -2.18 -10.10
CA GLN A 43 -12.91 -3.44 -10.03
C GLN A 43 -13.37 -4.27 -8.83
N CYS A 44 -13.71 -3.61 -7.72
CA CYS A 44 -14.29 -4.18 -6.51
C CYS A 44 -15.29 -3.19 -5.89
N ASN A 45 -16.16 -3.67 -5.00
CA ASN A 45 -16.98 -2.76 -4.21
C ASN A 45 -16.10 -2.05 -3.19
N PRO A 46 -15.90 -0.72 -3.26
CA PRO A 46 -14.99 -0.03 -2.36
C PRO A 46 -15.50 0.09 -0.91
N PHE A 47 -16.79 -0.16 -0.68
CA PHE A 47 -17.42 0.02 0.61
C PHE A 47 -17.65 -1.32 1.30
N LEU A 48 -17.27 -1.41 2.57
CA LEU A 48 -17.62 -2.53 3.43
C LEU A 48 -19.08 -2.42 3.87
N PRO A 49 -19.80 -3.54 4.01
CA PRO A 49 -21.21 -3.52 4.42
C PRO A 49 -21.39 -2.94 5.84
N ASP A 50 -20.42 -3.19 6.72
CA ASP A 50 -20.36 -2.70 8.10
C ASP A 50 -18.94 -2.28 8.45
N ALA A 51 -18.80 -1.30 9.34
CA ALA A 51 -17.50 -0.92 9.87
C ALA A 51 -16.94 -2.03 10.78
N LEU A 52 -15.72 -2.46 10.52
CA LEU A 52 -15.03 -3.49 11.30
C LEU A 52 -14.32 -2.92 12.53
N SER A 53 -14.04 -1.61 12.52
CA SER A 53 -13.33 -0.88 13.57
C SER A 53 -14.00 0.44 13.92
N LYS A 54 -13.48 1.11 14.95
CA LYS A 54 -13.97 2.43 15.37
C LYS A 54 -13.50 3.58 14.48
N ARG A 55 -12.50 3.36 13.62
CA ARG A 55 -11.94 4.33 12.66
C ARG A 55 -11.66 5.71 13.27
N PRO A 56 -10.80 5.81 14.30
CA PRO A 56 -10.56 7.09 14.98
C PRO A 56 -9.85 8.12 14.10
N ALA A 57 -9.04 7.70 13.12
CA ALA A 57 -8.29 8.57 12.23
C ALA A 57 -8.67 8.31 10.77
N ASN A 58 -9.21 9.32 10.07
CA ASN A 58 -9.67 9.20 8.69
C ASN A 58 -9.00 10.25 7.81
N TYR A 59 -8.72 9.92 6.55
CA TYR A 59 -7.89 10.70 5.65
C TYR A 59 -8.57 10.92 4.29
N ASP A 60 -8.62 12.17 3.84
CA ASP A 60 -8.90 12.54 2.45
C ASP A 60 -7.64 13.23 1.89
N ILE A 61 -7.01 12.64 0.87
CA ILE A 61 -5.74 13.11 0.34
C ILE A 61 -5.85 13.29 -1.17
N SER A 62 -5.52 14.47 -1.63
CA SER A 62 -5.31 14.75 -3.06
C SER A 62 -3.84 15.03 -3.29
N VAL A 63 -3.17 14.17 -4.06
CA VAL A 63 -1.73 14.23 -4.29
C VAL A 63 -1.40 14.22 -5.78
N ARG A 64 -0.40 15.01 -6.17
CA ARG A 64 0.17 15.05 -7.51
C ARG A 64 1.65 14.71 -7.46
N LEU A 65 2.08 13.79 -8.32
CA LEU A 65 3.49 13.46 -8.54
C LEU A 65 4.07 14.32 -9.68
N ASP A 66 5.15 15.01 -9.38
CA ASP A 66 6.11 15.53 -10.37
C ASP A 66 7.26 14.50 -10.47
N ASP A 67 7.20 13.64 -11.47
CA ASP A 67 8.18 12.55 -11.64
C ASP A 67 9.54 13.04 -12.14
N GLN A 68 9.62 14.23 -12.73
CA GLN A 68 10.89 14.84 -13.17
C GLN A 68 11.70 15.33 -11.97
N ASN A 69 11.04 15.96 -11.00
CA ASN A 69 11.68 16.50 -9.80
C ASN A 69 11.61 15.55 -8.60
N ARG A 70 10.95 14.42 -8.74
CA ARG A 70 10.74 13.42 -7.65
C ARG A 70 9.99 14.03 -6.46
N MET A 71 8.98 14.85 -6.74
CA MET A 71 8.24 15.61 -5.74
C MET A 71 6.78 15.21 -5.70
N LEU A 72 6.23 15.18 -4.49
CA LEU A 72 4.80 15.16 -4.24
C LEU A 72 4.34 16.54 -3.79
N GLN A 73 3.14 16.93 -4.23
CA GLN A 73 2.38 18.06 -3.70
C GLN A 73 1.01 17.56 -3.30
N ALA A 74 0.58 17.86 -2.09
CA ALA A 74 -0.67 17.34 -1.59
C ALA A 74 -1.46 18.34 -0.74
N ASP A 75 -2.78 18.23 -0.87
CA ASP A 75 -3.77 18.70 0.08
C ASP A 75 -4.29 17.47 0.84
N GLN A 76 -4.33 17.56 2.17
CA GLN A 76 -4.73 16.46 3.04
C GLN A 76 -5.71 16.97 4.10
N THR A 77 -6.77 16.23 4.30
CA THR A 77 -7.70 16.42 5.43
C THR A 77 -7.58 15.21 6.35
N ILE A 78 -7.35 15.47 7.63
CA ILE A 78 -7.38 14.47 8.70
C ILE A 78 -8.62 14.74 9.55
N ARG A 79 -9.48 13.75 9.72
CA ARG A 79 -10.54 13.76 10.71
C ARG A 79 -10.16 12.82 11.85
N PHE A 80 -10.01 13.36 13.04
CA PHE A 80 -9.69 12.60 14.25
C PHE A 80 -10.83 12.66 15.25
N VAL A 81 -11.16 11.51 15.86
CA VAL A 81 -12.18 11.36 16.89
C VAL A 81 -11.49 10.94 18.18
N ASN A 82 -11.61 11.76 19.24
CA ASN A 82 -11.11 11.40 20.56
C ASN A 82 -12.04 10.36 21.20
N GLN A 83 -11.68 9.11 21.12
CA GLN A 83 -12.43 7.98 21.71
C GLN A 83 -11.99 7.65 23.14
N SER A 84 -11.00 8.38 23.69
CA SER A 84 -10.51 8.21 25.03
C SER A 84 -11.37 8.96 26.07
N PRO A 85 -11.27 8.61 27.35
CA PRO A 85 -11.94 9.33 28.43
C PRO A 85 -11.24 10.63 28.86
N VAL A 86 -10.12 11.00 28.23
CA VAL A 86 -9.31 12.18 28.58
C VAL A 86 -9.20 13.16 27.40
N PRO A 87 -9.03 14.48 27.68
CA PRO A 87 -8.84 15.46 26.62
C PRO A 87 -7.49 15.28 25.89
N VAL A 88 -7.48 15.41 24.57
CA VAL A 88 -6.28 15.43 23.73
C VAL A 88 -5.83 16.89 23.57
N GLN A 89 -4.61 17.21 24.00
CA GLN A 89 -4.05 18.57 23.97
C GLN A 89 -3.08 18.78 22.80
N THR A 90 -2.47 17.72 22.31
CA THR A 90 -1.50 17.73 21.21
C THR A 90 -1.85 16.65 20.21
N LEU A 91 -1.40 16.79 18.98
CA LEU A 91 -1.34 15.69 18.01
C LEU A 91 0.11 15.28 17.84
N ARG A 92 0.37 14.00 17.59
CA ARG A 92 1.66 13.52 17.07
C ARG A 92 1.46 12.85 15.73
N LEU A 93 2.31 13.20 14.77
CA LEU A 93 2.26 12.68 13.42
C LEU A 93 3.61 12.07 13.03
N TYR A 94 3.55 10.95 12.37
CA TYR A 94 4.68 10.39 11.65
C TYR A 94 4.95 11.17 10.36
N LEU A 95 6.22 11.49 10.15
CA LEU A 95 6.77 12.03 8.89
C LEU A 95 7.90 11.10 8.46
N TYR A 96 7.56 9.86 8.11
CA TYR A 96 8.55 8.80 7.89
C TYR A 96 9.63 9.14 6.86
N LEU A 97 9.29 9.89 5.78
CA LEU A 97 10.28 10.30 4.78
C LEU A 97 11.38 11.19 5.37
N ASN A 98 11.14 11.85 6.49
CA ASN A 98 12.17 12.65 7.17
C ASN A 98 13.29 11.80 7.78
N ALA A 99 13.09 10.50 7.96
CA ALA A 99 14.15 9.57 8.32
C ALA A 99 15.25 9.46 7.25
N PHE A 100 14.95 9.88 6.00
CA PHE A 100 15.87 9.92 4.86
C PHE A 100 16.32 11.34 4.50
N LYS A 101 16.14 12.31 5.38
CA LYS A 101 16.42 13.73 5.14
C LYS A 101 17.90 14.09 5.28
N ASN A 102 18.63 13.35 6.09
CA ASN A 102 20.05 13.53 6.35
C ASN A 102 20.68 12.21 6.80
N THR A 103 22.01 12.16 6.96
CA THR A 103 22.73 10.96 7.42
C THR A 103 22.69 10.74 8.93
N GLU A 104 22.17 11.72 9.69
CA GLU A 104 22.22 11.76 11.15
C GLU A 104 20.86 11.41 11.80
N SER A 105 19.84 11.04 11.01
CA SER A 105 18.57 10.55 11.54
C SER A 105 18.74 9.27 12.34
N THR A 106 17.81 8.98 13.25
CA THR A 106 17.80 7.75 14.06
C THR A 106 17.86 6.50 13.21
N PHE A 107 17.08 6.47 12.11
CA PHE A 107 17.11 5.37 11.15
C PHE A 107 18.50 5.15 10.55
N LEU A 108 19.16 6.22 10.09
CA LEU A 108 20.42 6.13 9.34
C LEU A 108 21.64 5.94 10.25
N LYS A 109 21.62 6.45 11.47
CA LYS A 109 22.61 6.10 12.50
C LYS A 109 22.56 4.62 12.85
N GLY A 110 21.38 4.00 12.87
CA GLY A 110 21.20 2.56 13.06
C GLY A 110 21.55 1.70 11.82
N ALA A 111 21.69 2.30 10.65
CA ALA A 111 21.80 1.62 9.37
C ALA A 111 23.19 1.78 8.74
N SER A 112 24.18 1.02 9.22
CA SER A 112 25.50 1.01 8.56
C SER A 112 25.45 0.46 7.13
N ASN A 113 24.56 -0.50 6.86
CA ASN A 113 24.28 -1.06 5.53
C ASN A 113 22.84 -1.57 5.49
N VAL A 114 22.00 -1.02 4.62
CA VAL A 114 20.71 -1.61 4.26
C VAL A 114 20.89 -2.29 2.90
N PHE A 115 20.77 -3.62 2.84
CA PHE A 115 20.94 -4.40 1.61
C PHE A 115 22.24 -4.09 0.85
N GLY A 116 23.35 -3.84 1.57
CA GLY A 116 24.66 -3.58 0.98
C GLY A 116 24.85 -2.19 0.35
N GLN A 117 23.88 -1.27 0.49
CA GLN A 117 24.04 0.11 0.06
C GLN A 117 24.34 0.99 1.27
N LYS A 118 25.41 1.74 1.18
CA LYS A 118 25.72 2.80 2.12
C LYS A 118 24.87 4.02 1.75
N PHE A 119 23.96 4.43 2.63
CA PHE A 119 23.19 5.67 2.42
C PHE A 119 24.11 6.90 2.37
N HIS A 120 25.23 6.84 3.09
CA HIS A 120 26.27 7.86 3.03
C HIS A 120 26.81 8.14 1.62
N ASP A 121 26.63 7.19 0.69
CA ASP A 121 27.03 7.35 -0.71
C ASP A 121 25.91 8.03 -1.56
N CYS A 122 24.71 8.23 -0.99
CA CYS A 122 23.63 8.94 -1.68
C CYS A 122 23.84 10.45 -1.64
N LYS A 123 23.61 11.09 -2.77
CA LYS A 123 23.69 12.54 -2.89
C LYS A 123 22.48 13.21 -2.21
N PRO A 124 22.59 14.48 -1.76
CA PRO A 124 21.45 15.19 -1.18
C PRO A 124 20.20 15.24 -2.07
N GLU A 125 20.38 15.19 -3.40
CA GLU A 125 19.27 15.14 -4.37
C GLU A 125 18.50 13.81 -4.34
N GLU A 126 19.11 12.76 -3.79
CA GLU A 126 18.53 11.42 -3.65
C GLU A 126 17.86 11.20 -2.28
N TRP A 127 17.92 12.20 -1.38
CA TRP A 127 17.30 12.12 -0.06
C TRP A 127 15.79 12.37 -0.12
N GLY A 128 15.08 11.88 0.91
CA GLY A 128 13.63 12.06 1.07
C GLY A 128 13.29 12.97 2.24
N TRP A 129 12.17 13.69 2.14
CA TRP A 129 11.66 14.54 3.22
C TRP A 129 10.20 14.93 2.99
N VAL A 130 9.52 15.33 4.05
CA VAL A 130 8.20 15.98 4.03
C VAL A 130 8.32 17.36 4.65
N ASN A 131 7.70 18.36 4.01
CA ASN A 131 7.59 19.73 4.51
C ASN A 131 6.13 20.16 4.57
N ILE A 132 5.64 20.48 5.77
CA ILE A 132 4.28 20.95 5.98
C ILE A 132 4.25 22.46 5.78
N GLN A 133 3.49 22.91 4.79
CA GLN A 133 3.34 24.30 4.37
C GLN A 133 2.20 25.01 5.14
N SER A 134 1.13 24.27 5.44
CA SER A 134 0.04 24.77 6.28
C SER A 134 -0.54 23.63 7.13
N PHE A 135 -1.00 23.99 8.33
CA PHE A 135 -1.70 23.10 9.25
C PHE A 135 -2.81 23.88 9.94
N THR A 136 -4.06 23.60 9.59
CA THR A 136 -5.21 24.38 10.05
C THR A 136 -6.26 23.47 10.69
N ARG A 137 -6.70 23.79 11.91
CA ARG A 137 -7.89 23.17 12.50
C ARG A 137 -9.12 23.88 11.95
N THR A 138 -10.06 23.11 11.40
CA THR A 138 -11.33 23.62 10.89
C THR A 138 -12.48 23.27 11.84
N GLY A 139 -13.37 24.24 12.07
CA GLY A 139 -14.58 24.07 12.89
C GLY A 139 -15.75 24.82 12.24
N ALA A 140 -16.92 24.82 12.87
CA ALA A 140 -18.11 25.51 12.35
C ALA A 140 -17.85 27.03 12.16
N GLY A 141 -17.39 27.39 10.96
CA GLY A 141 -17.08 28.78 10.58
C GLY A 141 -15.77 29.35 11.12
N THR A 142 -14.90 28.52 11.70
CA THR A 142 -13.58 28.95 12.22
C THR A 142 -12.44 28.17 11.60
N HIS A 143 -11.34 28.85 11.31
CA HIS A 143 -10.09 28.26 10.83
C HIS A 143 -8.94 28.78 11.71
N THR A 144 -8.32 27.88 12.46
CA THR A 144 -7.19 28.22 13.32
C THR A 144 -5.90 27.71 12.71
N ASP A 145 -4.98 28.60 12.39
CA ASP A 145 -3.63 28.21 11.92
C ASP A 145 -2.83 27.65 13.12
N LEU A 146 -2.42 26.39 13.00
CA LEU A 146 -1.61 25.67 13.98
C LEU A 146 -0.14 25.55 13.56
N ARG A 147 0.25 26.14 12.46
CA ARG A 147 1.62 26.03 11.94
C ARG A 147 2.66 26.54 12.95
N GLY A 148 2.35 27.60 13.68
CA GLY A 148 3.22 28.13 14.75
C GLY A 148 3.33 27.23 15.98
N ASN A 149 2.48 26.20 16.10
CA ASN A 149 2.41 25.27 17.23
C ASN A 149 3.12 23.94 16.93
N MET A 150 3.75 23.81 15.77
CA MET A 150 4.46 22.61 15.33
C MET A 150 5.88 22.57 15.90
N ARG A 151 6.29 21.40 16.39
CA ARG A 151 7.68 21.11 16.75
C ARG A 151 8.05 19.69 16.46
N TYR A 152 9.28 19.41 16.06
CA TYR A 152 9.81 18.05 16.00
C TYR A 152 10.13 17.56 17.41
N VAL A 153 9.80 16.30 17.67
CA VAL A 153 10.04 15.64 18.95
C VAL A 153 10.74 14.30 18.72
N GLN A 154 11.52 13.87 19.72
CA GLN A 154 12.34 12.66 19.65
C GLN A 154 12.05 11.78 20.87
N PRO A 155 10.89 11.09 20.90
CA PRO A 155 10.38 10.41 22.09
C PRO A 155 11.24 9.22 22.55
N ASN A 156 12.08 8.63 21.68
CA ASN A 156 12.85 7.42 21.99
C ASN A 156 14.29 7.72 22.40
N ASP A 157 15.08 8.34 21.51
CA ASP A 157 16.55 8.47 21.68
C ASP A 157 17.03 9.91 21.90
N GLY A 158 16.13 10.90 21.81
CA GLY A 158 16.46 12.31 21.97
C GLY A 158 17.35 12.88 20.85
N ASN A 159 17.49 12.21 19.70
CA ASN A 159 18.33 12.63 18.59
C ASN A 159 17.77 13.88 17.89
N PRO A 160 18.34 15.10 18.07
CA PRO A 160 17.76 16.33 17.53
C PRO A 160 17.79 16.40 15.98
N GLU A 161 18.62 15.57 15.35
CA GLU A 161 18.72 15.50 13.88
C GLU A 161 17.60 14.66 13.27
N ASP A 162 16.84 13.91 14.09
CA ASP A 162 15.68 13.18 13.65
C ASP A 162 14.43 14.07 13.64
N GLN A 163 13.75 14.10 12.51
CA GLN A 163 12.54 14.89 12.30
C GLN A 163 11.37 13.99 11.82
N SER A 164 11.43 12.70 12.16
CA SER A 164 10.39 11.74 11.75
C SER A 164 9.12 11.80 12.58
N VAL A 165 9.12 12.50 13.74
CA VAL A 165 7.93 12.74 14.56
C VAL A 165 7.68 14.23 14.72
N LEU A 166 6.46 14.66 14.36
CA LEU A 166 5.98 16.03 14.52
C LEU A 166 4.92 16.08 15.62
N GLU A 167 5.08 16.98 16.58
CA GLU A 167 4.06 17.32 17.57
C GLU A 167 3.42 18.66 17.23
N VAL A 168 2.09 18.77 17.39
CA VAL A 168 1.31 19.97 17.12
C VAL A 168 0.43 20.26 18.35
N ALA A 169 0.70 21.34 19.08
CA ALA A 169 -0.16 21.77 20.17
C ALA A 169 -1.49 22.31 19.64
N LEU A 170 -2.60 21.82 20.18
CA LEU A 170 -3.93 22.29 19.81
C LEU A 170 -4.22 23.67 20.42
N ASP A 171 -4.98 24.49 19.71
CA ASP A 171 -5.49 25.78 20.18
C ASP A 171 -6.44 25.64 21.39
N LYS A 172 -7.14 24.52 21.42
CA LYS A 172 -7.99 24.07 22.54
C LYS A 172 -8.04 22.55 22.58
N PRO A 173 -8.12 21.94 23.77
CA PRO A 173 -8.21 20.49 23.91
C PRO A 173 -9.38 19.92 23.13
N LEU A 174 -9.22 18.71 22.60
CA LEU A 174 -10.28 17.91 22.04
C LEU A 174 -10.85 17.01 23.13
N LEU A 175 -12.09 17.28 23.57
CA LEU A 175 -12.71 16.57 24.68
C LEU A 175 -13.08 15.12 24.32
N PRO A 176 -13.30 14.24 25.32
CA PRO A 176 -13.79 12.88 25.10
C PRO A 176 -15.06 12.86 24.25
N GLY A 177 -15.08 12.03 23.21
CA GLY A 177 -16.18 11.90 22.27
C GLY A 177 -16.23 12.97 21.16
N ASP A 178 -15.45 14.06 21.28
CA ASP A 178 -15.40 15.09 20.24
C ASP A 178 -14.57 14.66 19.03
N SER A 179 -14.85 15.29 17.89
CA SER A 179 -14.03 15.15 16.67
C SER A 179 -13.48 16.49 16.21
N ALA A 180 -12.32 16.47 15.57
CA ALA A 180 -11.72 17.62 14.92
C ALA A 180 -11.29 17.29 13.49
N VAL A 181 -11.31 18.32 12.65
CA VAL A 181 -10.85 18.23 11.27
C VAL A 181 -9.63 19.14 11.11
N PHE A 182 -8.60 18.57 10.51
CA PHE A 182 -7.34 19.27 10.25
C PHE A 182 -7.08 19.26 8.75
N GLN A 183 -6.75 20.43 8.21
CA GLN A 183 -6.37 20.59 6.79
C GLN A 183 -4.89 20.93 6.72
N LEU A 184 -4.18 20.15 5.92
CA LEU A 184 -2.76 20.28 5.68
C LEU A 184 -2.48 20.52 4.19
N LYS A 185 -1.49 21.37 3.91
CA LYS A 185 -0.79 21.39 2.62
C LYS A 185 0.65 21.02 2.87
N TRP A 186 1.16 20.12 2.05
CA TRP A 186 2.53 19.67 2.20
C TRP A 186 3.16 19.28 0.86
N THR A 187 4.49 19.30 0.86
CA THR A 187 5.30 18.78 -0.23
C THR A 187 6.24 17.72 0.32
N ALA A 188 6.57 16.74 -0.51
CA ALA A 188 7.57 15.74 -0.15
C ALA A 188 8.52 15.48 -1.31
N ARG A 189 9.80 15.24 -1.01
CA ARG A 189 10.75 14.67 -1.94
C ARG A 189 10.81 13.16 -1.72
N ILE A 190 10.72 12.42 -2.81
CA ILE A 190 10.79 10.97 -2.78
C ILE A 190 12.25 10.54 -2.83
N PRO A 191 12.72 9.73 -1.86
CA PRO A 191 14.09 9.27 -1.83
C PRO A 191 14.37 8.28 -2.96
N LYS A 192 15.64 8.17 -3.36
CA LYS A 192 16.08 6.97 -4.05
C LYS A 192 15.88 5.78 -3.11
N THR A 193 15.29 4.69 -3.61
CA THR A 193 14.92 3.56 -2.76
C THR A 193 16.09 3.01 -1.97
N ILE A 194 16.01 3.09 -0.64
CA ILE A 194 17.00 2.59 0.30
C ILE A 194 16.37 1.53 1.17
N ALA A 195 15.20 1.86 1.73
CA ALA A 195 14.35 0.97 2.51
C ALA A 195 12.92 1.17 2.04
N ARG A 196 12.39 0.23 1.27
CA ARG A 196 11.00 0.15 0.82
C ARG A 196 10.53 1.36 0.00
N ALA A 197 10.26 2.52 0.63
CA ALA A 197 9.78 3.73 -0.04
C ALA A 197 10.81 4.34 -0.99
N GLY A 198 10.35 4.81 -2.14
CA GLY A 198 11.21 5.57 -3.02
C GLY A 198 11.06 5.26 -4.50
N TYR A 199 12.03 5.73 -5.27
CA TYR A 199 12.10 5.47 -6.70
C TYR A 199 13.36 4.70 -7.10
N SER A 200 13.22 3.91 -8.16
CA SER A 200 14.33 3.31 -8.89
C SER A 200 14.03 3.40 -10.38
N ARG A 201 14.74 4.26 -11.11
CA ARG A 201 14.43 4.64 -12.51
C ARG A 201 12.98 5.13 -12.64
N ASP A 202 12.12 4.40 -13.40
CA ASP A 202 10.70 4.71 -13.61
C ASP A 202 9.74 3.96 -12.69
N PHE A 203 10.28 3.13 -11.79
CA PHE A 203 9.52 2.44 -10.77
C PHE A 203 9.49 3.25 -9.49
N TYR A 204 8.32 3.32 -8.86
CA TYR A 204 8.12 3.97 -7.56
C TYR A 204 7.28 3.09 -6.65
N LEU A 205 7.63 3.10 -5.36
CA LEU A 205 6.76 2.67 -4.28
C LEU A 205 6.61 3.80 -3.27
N PHE A 206 5.37 4.14 -2.96
CA PHE A 206 4.98 5.15 -1.99
C PHE A 206 4.33 4.44 -0.81
N CYS A 207 5.07 4.29 0.27
CA CYS A 207 4.59 3.81 1.55
C CYS A 207 4.98 4.81 2.63
N HIS A 208 4.13 5.00 3.64
CA HIS A 208 4.36 5.95 4.73
C HIS A 208 4.76 7.34 4.22
N TRP A 209 4.11 7.77 3.15
CA TRP A 209 4.49 8.90 2.31
C TRP A 209 3.82 10.22 2.68
N PHE A 210 2.81 10.18 3.55
CA PHE A 210 2.00 11.31 4.00
C PHE A 210 2.10 11.51 5.51
N PRO A 211 1.82 12.71 6.04
CA PRO A 211 1.69 12.94 7.47
C PRO A 211 0.57 12.08 8.08
N GLN A 212 0.92 11.12 8.91
CA GLN A 212 0.01 10.14 9.51
C GLN A 212 -0.03 10.32 11.03
N LEU A 213 -1.21 10.28 11.64
CA LEU A 213 -1.36 10.31 13.09
C LEU A 213 -0.75 9.06 13.73
N GLY A 214 -0.08 9.23 14.87
CA GLY A 214 0.21 8.14 15.79
C GLY A 214 -1.05 7.59 16.44
N VAL A 215 -0.93 6.58 17.27
CA VAL A 215 -2.05 5.97 18.00
C VAL A 215 -2.21 6.67 19.36
N TRP A 216 -3.43 7.11 19.68
CA TRP A 216 -3.75 7.68 20.98
C TRP A 216 -4.28 6.59 21.91
N GLU A 217 -3.43 6.08 22.80
CA GLU A 217 -3.74 4.91 23.62
C GLU A 217 -3.20 5.01 25.06
N GLN A 218 -3.58 4.07 25.91
CA GLN A 218 -2.98 3.94 27.23
C GLN A 218 -1.65 3.18 27.16
N ASP A 219 -0.63 3.73 27.78
CA ASP A 219 0.61 3.02 28.04
C ASP A 219 0.41 1.92 29.13
N LYS A 220 1.45 1.12 29.36
CA LYS A 220 1.44 0.06 30.38
C LYS A 220 1.19 0.53 31.83
N ASN A 221 1.27 1.84 32.08
CA ASN A 221 1.00 2.46 33.38
C ASN A 221 -0.42 3.06 33.45
N GLY A 222 -1.22 2.92 32.39
CA GLY A 222 -2.56 3.49 32.30
C GLY A 222 -2.60 4.98 31.94
N VAL A 223 -1.49 5.56 31.49
CA VAL A 223 -1.41 6.95 31.05
C VAL A 223 -1.75 7.04 29.58
N TRP A 224 -2.67 7.94 29.22
CA TRP A 224 -3.00 8.22 27.83
C TRP A 224 -1.94 9.14 27.21
N ASP A 225 -1.27 8.68 26.15
CA ASP A 225 -0.33 9.45 25.34
C ASP A 225 -0.34 8.93 23.89
N TRP A 226 0.33 9.65 23.01
CA TRP A 226 0.55 9.24 21.63
C TRP A 226 1.62 8.15 21.55
N ASN A 227 1.25 6.95 21.14
CA ASN A 227 2.19 5.96 20.66
C ASN A 227 2.63 6.41 19.26
N CYS A 228 3.75 7.11 19.21
CA CYS A 228 4.29 7.71 18.00
C CYS A 228 5.82 7.79 18.13
N HIS A 229 6.49 6.73 17.71
CA HIS A 229 7.93 6.54 17.84
C HIS A 229 8.68 7.04 16.61
N GLN A 230 9.96 7.43 16.81
CA GLN A 230 10.87 7.69 15.70
C GLN A 230 10.98 6.45 14.81
N PHE A 231 11.42 6.63 13.55
CA PHE A 231 11.62 5.51 12.66
C PHE A 231 12.97 4.85 12.92
N PHE A 232 12.95 3.60 13.30
CA PHE A 232 14.13 2.76 13.51
C PHE A 232 14.26 1.73 12.39
N ARG A 233 15.46 1.25 12.17
CA ARG A 233 15.76 0.30 11.10
C ARG A 233 15.03 -1.04 11.20
N ARG A 234 14.73 -1.48 12.41
CA ARG A 234 14.17 -2.81 12.73
C ARG A 234 12.77 -2.70 13.30
N THR A 235 12.04 -1.68 12.91
CA THR A 235 10.65 -1.54 13.31
C THR A 235 9.76 -1.54 12.09
N GLU A 236 8.63 -2.18 12.23
CA GLU A 236 7.50 -2.07 11.33
C GLU A 236 6.66 -0.81 11.66
N PHE A 237 5.40 -0.78 11.33
CA PHE A 237 4.59 0.43 11.35
C PHE A 237 3.35 0.22 12.21
N TYR A 238 2.93 1.26 12.92
CA TYR A 238 1.78 1.19 13.81
C TYR A 238 0.93 2.46 13.69
N ALA A 239 -0.35 2.28 13.37
CA ALA A 239 -1.34 3.36 13.27
C ALA A 239 -2.76 2.83 13.52
N ASP A 240 -3.69 3.75 13.78
CA ASP A 240 -5.10 3.43 13.96
C ASP A 240 -5.79 3.06 12.63
N PHE A 241 -6.81 2.24 12.71
CA PHE A 241 -7.73 2.01 11.61
C PHE A 241 -8.45 3.29 11.17
N GLY A 242 -8.61 3.42 9.87
CA GLY A 242 -9.30 4.56 9.28
C GLY A 242 -9.95 4.27 7.94
N VAL A 243 -10.56 5.32 7.41
CA VAL A 243 -11.01 5.41 6.02
C VAL A 243 -10.06 6.30 5.27
N TYR A 244 -9.66 5.86 4.11
CA TYR A 244 -8.75 6.57 3.21
C TYR A 244 -9.44 6.83 1.87
N ASP A 245 -9.66 8.10 1.55
CA ASP A 245 -10.06 8.60 0.24
C ASP A 245 -8.85 9.27 -0.42
N VAL A 246 -8.25 8.62 -1.42
CA VAL A 246 -6.98 9.09 -1.98
C VAL A 246 -7.10 9.32 -3.48
N ARG A 247 -6.89 10.56 -3.91
CA ARG A 247 -6.86 10.98 -5.32
C ARG A 247 -5.42 11.23 -5.74
N ILE A 248 -4.94 10.39 -6.65
CA ILE A 248 -3.53 10.39 -7.09
C ILE A 248 -3.46 10.82 -8.55
N THR A 249 -2.76 11.91 -8.82
CA THR A 249 -2.52 12.41 -10.17
C THR A 249 -1.07 12.14 -10.58
N THR A 250 -0.90 11.41 -11.69
CA THR A 250 0.41 11.08 -12.26
C THR A 250 0.39 11.26 -13.78
N ASP A 251 1.55 11.25 -14.42
CA ASP A 251 1.65 11.10 -15.88
C ASP A 251 0.87 9.85 -16.32
N SER A 252 0.11 9.96 -17.43
CA SER A 252 -0.75 8.89 -17.95
C SER A 252 0.01 7.65 -18.41
N LYS A 253 1.34 7.74 -18.60
CA LYS A 253 2.18 6.58 -18.93
C LYS A 253 2.22 5.52 -17.82
N TYR A 254 1.96 5.92 -16.57
CA TYR A 254 2.08 5.00 -15.43
C TYR A 254 0.85 4.12 -15.26
N LYS A 255 1.08 2.82 -15.11
CA LYS A 255 0.15 1.88 -14.52
C LYS A 255 0.32 1.90 -13.00
N MET A 256 -0.78 1.82 -12.26
CA MET A 256 -0.79 2.06 -10.82
C MET A 256 -1.49 0.92 -10.08
N GLY A 257 -0.90 0.50 -8.96
CA GLY A 257 -1.57 -0.26 -7.90
C GLY A 257 -1.61 0.56 -6.63
N ALA A 258 -2.68 0.42 -5.85
CA ALA A 258 -2.82 1.09 -4.56
C ALA A 258 -3.61 0.24 -3.58
N SER A 259 -3.54 0.58 -2.30
CA SER A 259 -4.44 0.08 -1.27
C SER A 259 -5.89 0.39 -1.60
N GLY A 260 -6.82 -0.48 -1.17
CA GLY A 260 -8.25 -0.32 -1.41
C GLY A 260 -8.69 -0.60 -2.85
N CYS A 261 -9.81 -0.02 -3.22
CA CYS A 261 -10.44 -0.19 -4.52
C CYS A 261 -10.38 1.09 -5.36
N LEU A 262 -10.17 0.95 -6.66
CA LEU A 262 -10.28 2.06 -7.61
C LEU A 262 -11.75 2.46 -7.76
N VAL A 263 -12.09 3.69 -7.38
CA VAL A 263 -13.43 4.27 -7.48
C VAL A 263 -13.64 4.97 -8.83
N SER A 264 -12.62 5.72 -9.28
CA SER A 264 -12.69 6.44 -10.55
C SER A 264 -11.33 6.71 -11.14
N GLU A 265 -11.28 6.83 -12.46
CA GLU A 265 -10.10 7.23 -13.22
C GLU A 265 -10.51 8.32 -14.25
N VAL A 266 -9.76 9.42 -14.26
CA VAL A 266 -10.01 10.56 -15.14
C VAL A 266 -8.72 10.95 -15.86
N ASN A 267 -8.75 10.94 -17.18
CA ASN A 267 -7.67 11.46 -18.01
C ASN A 267 -7.79 12.98 -18.11
N ASN A 268 -6.74 13.68 -17.69
CA ASN A 268 -6.69 15.13 -17.69
C ASN A 268 -6.15 15.69 -19.04
N PRO A 269 -6.54 16.91 -19.43
CA PRO A 269 -6.06 17.52 -20.68
C PRO A 269 -4.55 17.76 -20.72
N ASP A 270 -3.89 17.82 -19.57
CA ASP A 270 -2.44 18.04 -19.44
C ASP A 270 -1.59 16.76 -19.59
N GLY A 271 -2.18 15.66 -20.02
CA GLY A 271 -1.47 14.37 -20.21
C GLY A 271 -1.28 13.58 -18.92
N THR A 272 -1.94 13.99 -17.83
CA THR A 272 -1.95 13.23 -16.58
C THR A 272 -3.23 12.45 -16.42
N THR A 273 -3.23 11.48 -15.50
CA THR A 273 -4.42 10.72 -15.09
C THR A 273 -4.59 10.85 -13.58
N THR A 274 -5.79 11.20 -13.15
CA THR A 274 -6.18 11.20 -11.73
C THR A 274 -6.97 9.94 -11.42
N ARG A 275 -6.49 9.17 -10.44
CA ARG A 275 -7.13 7.94 -9.95
C ARG A 275 -7.58 8.15 -8.51
N HIS A 276 -8.85 7.86 -8.24
CA HIS A 276 -9.43 7.91 -6.90
C HIS A 276 -9.57 6.51 -6.36
N PHE A 277 -8.95 6.27 -5.22
CA PHE A 277 -9.02 5.02 -4.46
C PHE A 277 -9.74 5.25 -3.13
N HIS A 278 -10.44 4.23 -2.67
CA HIS A 278 -11.11 4.19 -1.38
C HIS A 278 -10.74 2.91 -0.63
N ALA A 279 -10.38 3.05 0.63
CA ALA A 279 -10.07 1.93 1.53
C ALA A 279 -10.68 2.17 2.90
N GLU A 280 -11.30 1.15 3.48
CA GLU A 280 -11.95 1.20 4.79
C GLU A 280 -11.32 0.18 5.73
N ASP A 281 -11.28 0.54 7.03
CA ASP A 281 -10.73 -0.30 8.10
C ASP A 281 -9.29 -0.76 7.82
N VAL A 282 -8.47 0.17 7.34
CA VAL A 282 -7.04 -0.04 7.08
C VAL A 282 -6.21 0.92 7.92
N ILE A 283 -4.97 0.51 8.24
CA ILE A 283 -4.06 1.28 9.10
C ILE A 283 -3.12 2.19 8.30
N ASP A 284 -3.00 1.98 6.99
CA ASP A 284 -2.13 2.75 6.10
C ASP A 284 -2.64 2.71 4.66
N PHE A 285 -2.04 3.50 3.79
CA PHE A 285 -2.34 3.55 2.37
C PHE A 285 -1.05 3.63 1.55
N ALA A 286 -0.75 2.57 0.81
CA ALA A 286 0.39 2.51 -0.09
C ALA A 286 -0.03 2.48 -1.56
N TRP A 287 0.87 2.91 -2.45
CA TRP A 287 0.67 2.82 -3.88
C TRP A 287 2.00 2.68 -4.63
N SER A 288 1.93 2.06 -5.80
CA SER A 288 3.09 1.82 -6.67
C SER A 288 2.75 2.14 -8.10
N ILE A 289 3.74 2.65 -8.84
CA ILE A 289 3.63 2.94 -10.27
C ILE A 289 4.84 2.44 -11.05
N TYR A 290 4.56 1.95 -12.23
CA TYR A 290 5.59 1.59 -13.22
C TYR A 290 4.96 1.60 -14.63
N PRO A 291 5.60 2.19 -15.66
CA PRO A 291 5.00 2.27 -17.00
C PRO A 291 4.78 0.92 -17.65
N TYR A 292 5.61 -0.05 -17.31
CA TYR A 292 5.68 -1.33 -18.00
C TYR A 292 4.99 -2.48 -17.25
N PHE A 293 4.29 -2.22 -16.13
CA PHE A 293 3.54 -3.28 -15.47
C PHE A 293 2.61 -4.01 -16.44
N GLN A 294 2.64 -5.33 -16.38
CA GLN A 294 1.61 -6.21 -16.95
C GLN A 294 0.60 -6.53 -15.85
N GLU A 295 -0.65 -6.27 -16.14
CA GLU A 295 -1.74 -6.48 -15.19
C GLU A 295 -2.42 -7.82 -15.48
N ILE A 296 -2.56 -8.63 -14.43
CA ILE A 296 -3.33 -9.88 -14.45
C ILE A 296 -4.38 -9.76 -13.36
N THR A 297 -5.63 -10.02 -13.70
CA THR A 297 -6.75 -9.93 -12.77
C THR A 297 -7.46 -11.25 -12.64
N ASP A 298 -7.97 -11.55 -11.46
CA ASP A 298 -8.77 -12.72 -11.17
C ASP A 298 -9.72 -12.42 -10.00
N GLN A 299 -10.52 -13.39 -9.62
CA GLN A 299 -11.45 -13.28 -8.51
C GLN A 299 -11.50 -14.59 -7.72
N TRP A 300 -11.63 -14.48 -6.40
CA TRP A 300 -11.85 -15.62 -5.53
C TRP A 300 -12.90 -15.26 -4.45
N ASN A 301 -14.00 -15.98 -4.42
CA ASN A 301 -15.06 -15.85 -3.39
C ASN A 301 -15.45 -14.38 -3.05
N GLY A 302 -15.56 -13.53 -4.09
CA GLY A 302 -15.88 -12.11 -3.97
C GLY A 302 -14.69 -11.19 -3.72
N VAL A 303 -13.48 -11.73 -3.52
CA VAL A 303 -12.24 -10.95 -3.42
C VAL A 303 -11.67 -10.73 -4.82
N TYR A 304 -11.52 -9.47 -5.23
CA TYR A 304 -10.86 -9.09 -6.47
C TYR A 304 -9.34 -9.20 -6.32
N ILE A 305 -8.70 -9.97 -7.18
CA ILE A 305 -7.24 -10.17 -7.17
C ILE A 305 -6.62 -9.44 -8.35
N ARG A 306 -5.62 -8.63 -8.07
CA ARG A 306 -4.88 -7.87 -9.08
C ARG A 306 -3.38 -8.06 -8.91
N LEU A 307 -2.72 -8.58 -9.96
CA LEU A 307 -1.27 -8.70 -10.00
C LEU A 307 -0.70 -7.65 -10.95
N LEU A 308 0.32 -6.93 -10.50
CA LEU A 308 1.10 -5.98 -11.29
C LEU A 308 2.53 -6.50 -11.37
N LEU A 309 2.90 -7.04 -12.52
CA LEU A 309 4.19 -7.70 -12.76
C LEU A 309 4.99 -6.92 -13.80
N PRO A 310 6.31 -6.74 -13.65
CA PRO A 310 7.14 -6.27 -14.73
C PRO A 310 7.18 -7.34 -15.87
N PRO A 311 7.47 -6.94 -17.11
CA PRO A 311 7.45 -7.88 -18.25
C PRO A 311 8.31 -9.13 -18.05
N GLU A 312 9.47 -8.95 -17.42
CA GLU A 312 10.42 -10.04 -17.12
C GLU A 312 9.90 -11.06 -16.12
N HIS A 313 8.90 -10.72 -15.31
CA HIS A 313 8.31 -11.60 -14.29
C HIS A 313 6.91 -12.09 -14.66
N SER A 314 6.39 -11.74 -15.83
CA SER A 314 5.00 -12.05 -16.24
C SER A 314 4.67 -13.55 -16.20
N ALA A 315 5.66 -14.42 -16.44
CA ALA A 315 5.49 -15.87 -16.34
C ALA A 315 5.16 -16.37 -14.92
N MET A 316 5.38 -15.55 -13.88
CA MET A 316 5.02 -15.88 -12.50
C MET A 316 3.52 -15.71 -12.20
N GLY A 317 2.79 -14.98 -13.04
CA GLY A 317 1.38 -14.67 -12.80
C GLY A 317 0.50 -15.88 -12.46
N PRO A 318 0.50 -16.97 -13.24
CA PRO A 318 -0.28 -18.16 -12.91
C PRO A 318 0.12 -18.83 -11.58
N ARG A 319 1.42 -18.82 -11.21
CA ARG A 319 1.91 -19.35 -9.94
C ARG A 319 1.40 -18.52 -8.77
N TYR A 320 1.49 -17.20 -8.87
CA TYR A 320 1.02 -16.26 -7.86
C TYR A 320 -0.50 -16.34 -7.68
N LEU A 321 -1.28 -16.38 -8.76
CA LEU A 321 -2.74 -16.55 -8.65
C LEU A 321 -3.13 -17.86 -7.96
N HIS A 322 -2.46 -18.95 -8.34
CA HIS A 322 -2.74 -20.27 -7.77
C HIS A 322 -2.51 -20.29 -6.26
N ILE A 323 -1.31 -19.85 -5.84
CA ILE A 323 -0.95 -19.93 -4.41
C ILE A 323 -1.69 -18.91 -3.56
N LEU A 324 -1.99 -17.72 -4.09
CA LEU A 324 -2.78 -16.71 -3.38
C LEU A 324 -4.22 -17.21 -3.12
N LYS A 325 -4.85 -17.80 -4.12
CA LYS A 325 -6.19 -18.42 -3.94
C LYS A 325 -6.16 -19.55 -2.92
N TYR A 326 -5.11 -20.37 -2.93
CA TYR A 326 -4.93 -21.42 -1.94
C TYR A 326 -4.77 -20.84 -0.52
N ALA A 327 -3.97 -19.77 -0.37
CA ALA A 327 -3.78 -19.08 0.90
C ALA A 327 -5.10 -18.45 1.41
N LEU A 328 -5.88 -17.80 0.51
CA LEU A 328 -7.22 -17.28 0.83
C LEU A 328 -8.14 -18.38 1.36
N GLU A 329 -8.23 -19.51 0.67
CA GLU A 329 -9.05 -20.65 1.09
C GLU A 329 -8.58 -21.24 2.43
N TYR A 330 -7.27 -21.39 2.60
CA TYR A 330 -6.71 -21.94 3.81
C TYR A 330 -6.97 -21.03 5.02
N LEU A 331 -6.71 -19.73 4.89
CA LEU A 331 -6.91 -18.75 5.96
C LEU A 331 -8.40 -18.55 6.27
N GLU A 332 -9.29 -18.54 5.26
CA GLU A 332 -10.74 -18.49 5.52
C GLU A 332 -11.19 -19.63 6.42
N LYS A 333 -10.64 -20.81 6.23
CA LYS A 333 -10.97 -22.00 7.03
C LYS A 333 -10.39 -21.99 8.45
N HIS A 334 -9.21 -21.36 8.66
CA HIS A 334 -8.45 -21.50 9.90
C HIS A 334 -8.35 -20.21 10.73
N ALA A 335 -8.49 -19.04 10.10
CA ALA A 335 -8.39 -17.72 10.74
C ALA A 335 -9.62 -16.84 10.52
N GLY A 336 -10.49 -17.19 9.55
CA GLY A 336 -11.70 -16.46 9.22
C GLY A 336 -11.67 -15.85 7.81
N LYS A 337 -12.83 -15.31 7.39
CA LYS A 337 -12.98 -14.75 6.06
C LYS A 337 -12.12 -13.51 5.89
N TYR A 338 -11.43 -13.40 4.74
CA TYR A 338 -10.76 -12.17 4.34
C TYR A 338 -11.80 -11.04 4.19
N PRO A 339 -11.70 -9.95 4.97
CA PRO A 339 -12.80 -8.99 5.04
C PRO A 339 -12.79 -7.97 3.91
N TYR A 340 -11.64 -7.76 3.26
CA TYR A 340 -11.49 -6.72 2.27
C TYR A 340 -11.96 -7.17 0.89
N PRO A 341 -12.48 -6.24 0.07
CA PRO A 341 -13.05 -6.55 -1.25
C PRO A 341 -12.02 -6.86 -2.32
N GLY A 342 -10.74 -6.61 -2.07
CA GLY A 342 -9.67 -6.87 -3.04
C GLY A 342 -8.29 -6.94 -2.42
N ILE A 343 -7.35 -7.47 -3.21
CA ILE A 343 -5.92 -7.53 -2.91
C ILE A 343 -5.12 -7.22 -4.17
N THR A 344 -4.18 -6.29 -4.07
CA THR A 344 -3.22 -5.96 -5.12
C THR A 344 -1.85 -6.54 -4.77
N VAL A 345 -1.25 -7.31 -5.66
CA VAL A 345 0.11 -7.82 -5.53
C VAL A 345 0.99 -7.07 -6.52
N VAL A 346 2.01 -6.40 -6.03
CA VAL A 346 3.01 -5.72 -6.84
C VAL A 346 4.32 -6.50 -6.80
N ASP A 347 4.82 -6.89 -7.95
CA ASP A 347 6.16 -7.45 -8.08
C ASP A 347 7.08 -6.36 -8.65
N PRO A 348 8.01 -5.81 -7.88
CA PRO A 348 8.91 -4.77 -8.36
C PRO A 348 9.83 -5.30 -9.48
N PRO A 349 10.19 -4.47 -10.47
CA PRO A 349 11.23 -4.82 -11.41
C PRO A 349 12.55 -5.05 -10.66
N PHE A 350 13.49 -5.81 -11.25
CA PHE A 350 14.74 -6.18 -10.58
C PHE A 350 15.50 -5.00 -9.97
N HIS A 351 15.51 -3.86 -10.67
CA HIS A 351 16.16 -2.64 -10.14
C HIS A 351 15.39 -1.98 -8.99
N GLY A 352 14.11 -2.34 -8.78
CA GLY A 352 13.24 -1.88 -7.69
C GLY A 352 13.05 -2.89 -6.57
N LEU A 353 13.77 -4.02 -6.58
CA LEU A 353 13.57 -5.15 -5.65
C LEU A 353 13.63 -4.77 -4.16
N ARG A 354 14.33 -3.69 -3.81
CA ARG A 354 14.38 -3.17 -2.44
C ARG A 354 13.03 -2.64 -1.91
N SER A 355 12.07 -2.45 -2.80
CA SER A 355 10.69 -2.08 -2.47
C SER A 355 9.77 -3.29 -2.35
N GLY A 356 10.28 -4.50 -2.53
CA GLY A 356 9.55 -5.75 -2.34
C GLY A 356 9.51 -6.21 -0.89
N MET A 357 8.75 -7.27 -0.65
CA MET A 357 8.64 -7.97 0.63
C MET A 357 8.02 -7.09 1.71
N MET A 358 6.74 -6.72 1.50
CA MET A 358 5.95 -5.88 2.40
C MET A 358 4.45 -6.09 2.25
N GLU A 359 3.78 -5.89 3.36
CA GLU A 359 2.42 -6.26 3.68
C GLU A 359 1.42 -5.09 3.75
N TYR A 360 1.62 -4.00 3.02
CA TYR A 360 0.70 -2.85 3.12
C TYR A 360 -0.76 -3.26 3.01
N PRO A 361 -1.69 -2.62 3.74
CA PRO A 361 -3.09 -3.02 3.73
C PRO A 361 -3.67 -3.10 2.32
N THR A 362 -4.16 -4.29 1.95
CA THR A 362 -4.73 -4.63 0.65
C THR A 362 -3.81 -4.40 -0.57
N LEU A 363 -2.54 -4.10 -0.33
CA LEU A 363 -1.47 -4.03 -1.33
C LEU A 363 -0.21 -4.67 -0.76
N ILE A 364 0.18 -5.82 -1.27
CA ILE A 364 1.43 -6.48 -0.88
C ILE A 364 2.48 -6.35 -1.97
N THR A 365 3.75 -6.30 -1.58
CA THR A 365 4.86 -6.30 -2.53
C THR A 365 5.68 -7.58 -2.37
N VAL A 366 5.88 -8.29 -3.47
CA VAL A 366 6.67 -9.51 -3.51
C VAL A 366 8.07 -9.25 -4.08
N GLY A 367 8.86 -10.28 -4.28
CA GLY A 367 10.17 -10.18 -4.91
C GLY A 367 10.47 -11.45 -5.71
N THR A 368 10.37 -11.36 -7.03
CA THR A 368 10.66 -12.48 -7.90
C THR A 368 12.14 -12.55 -8.23
N PHE A 369 12.73 -13.73 -8.02
CA PHE A 369 14.07 -14.03 -8.55
C PHE A 369 13.94 -14.64 -9.95
N TYR A 370 14.65 -14.06 -10.91
CA TYR A 370 14.57 -14.49 -12.32
C TYR A 370 14.98 -15.96 -12.53
N GLY A 371 14.19 -16.66 -13.33
CA GLY A 371 14.52 -18.02 -13.78
C GLY A 371 14.33 -19.12 -12.73
N ILE A 372 13.62 -18.86 -11.64
CA ILE A 372 13.36 -19.89 -10.61
C ILE A 372 12.38 -20.95 -11.15
N PRO A 373 12.80 -22.23 -11.23
CA PRO A 373 11.92 -23.29 -11.68
C PRO A 373 10.80 -23.60 -10.65
N SER A 374 9.72 -24.24 -11.10
CA SER A 374 8.51 -24.50 -10.29
C SER A 374 8.72 -25.40 -9.06
N TYR A 375 9.81 -26.16 -9.02
CA TYR A 375 10.17 -26.97 -7.86
C TYR A 375 10.94 -26.18 -6.76
N VAL A 376 11.25 -24.90 -7.01
CA VAL A 376 11.75 -23.93 -6.01
C VAL A 376 10.64 -22.95 -5.72
N ARG A 377 10.16 -22.92 -4.49
CA ARG A 377 8.93 -22.20 -4.10
C ARG A 377 9.18 -20.99 -3.20
N THR A 378 10.36 -20.43 -3.27
CA THR A 378 10.72 -19.22 -2.51
C THR A 378 9.83 -18.02 -2.85
N SER A 379 9.37 -17.91 -4.11
CA SER A 379 8.46 -16.82 -4.51
C SER A 379 7.03 -17.04 -4.01
N GLU A 380 6.57 -18.29 -3.95
CA GLU A 380 5.28 -18.65 -3.34
C GLU A 380 5.31 -18.47 -1.81
N SER A 381 6.41 -18.87 -1.16
CA SER A 381 6.64 -18.67 0.27
C SER A 381 6.53 -17.18 0.61
N LEU A 382 7.27 -16.35 -0.09
CA LEU A 382 7.24 -14.91 0.09
C LEU A 382 5.84 -14.32 -0.10
N LEU A 383 5.13 -14.71 -1.18
CA LEU A 383 3.77 -14.21 -1.40
C LEU A 383 2.81 -14.63 -0.29
N ILE A 384 2.91 -15.87 0.19
CA ILE A 384 2.09 -16.36 1.32
C ILE A 384 2.40 -15.57 2.58
N HIS A 385 3.69 -15.32 2.86
CA HIS A 385 4.15 -14.52 3.99
C HIS A 385 3.49 -13.14 3.97
N GLU A 386 3.69 -12.36 2.91
CA GLU A 386 3.14 -11.01 2.78
C GLU A 386 1.60 -11.00 2.78
N PHE A 387 0.96 -12.03 2.23
CA PHE A 387 -0.49 -12.13 2.25
C PHE A 387 -1.02 -12.50 3.65
N THR A 388 -0.29 -13.30 4.41
CA THR A 388 -0.71 -13.71 5.76
C THR A 388 -0.72 -12.53 6.74
N HIS A 389 0.17 -11.58 6.56
CA HIS A 389 0.14 -10.30 7.28
C HIS A 389 -1.18 -9.52 7.10
N GLN A 390 -1.93 -9.74 6.01
CA GLN A 390 -3.24 -9.10 5.85
C GLN A 390 -4.23 -9.51 6.96
N TYR A 391 -3.99 -10.62 7.64
CA TYR A 391 -4.74 -11.07 8.81
C TYR A 391 -4.07 -10.63 10.11
N PHE A 392 -2.77 -10.90 10.28
CA PHE A 392 -2.08 -10.73 11.57
C PHE A 392 -1.59 -9.30 11.81
N MET A 393 -1.35 -8.54 10.74
CA MET A 393 -1.17 -7.09 10.79
C MET A 393 -2.47 -6.37 10.39
N GLY A 394 -2.97 -6.63 9.16
CA GLY A 394 -4.03 -5.82 8.54
C GLY A 394 -5.38 -5.86 9.28
N VAL A 395 -5.79 -7.03 9.80
CA VAL A 395 -7.07 -7.20 10.53
C VAL A 395 -6.90 -6.94 12.03
N LEU A 396 -5.78 -7.34 12.62
CA LEU A 396 -5.56 -7.22 14.07
C LEU A 396 -4.98 -5.87 14.47
N ALA A 397 -4.19 -5.22 13.61
CA ALA A 397 -3.46 -3.98 13.87
C ALA A 397 -2.73 -4.01 15.22
N SER A 398 -2.00 -5.10 15.48
CA SER A 398 -1.12 -5.21 16.63
C SER A 398 -0.01 -4.15 16.57
N ASN A 399 0.53 -3.78 17.73
CA ASN A 399 1.64 -2.81 17.79
C ASN A 399 2.94 -3.47 17.34
N GLU A 400 3.20 -3.44 16.04
CA GLU A 400 4.37 -4.07 15.42
C GLU A 400 5.70 -3.42 15.83
N LYS A 401 5.67 -2.20 16.34
CA LYS A 401 6.86 -1.52 16.83
C LYS A 401 7.31 -2.05 18.17
N GLU A 402 6.38 -2.31 19.08
CA GLU A 402 6.67 -2.72 20.44
C GLU A 402 6.57 -4.24 20.63
N GLU A 403 5.73 -4.91 19.83
CA GLU A 403 5.49 -6.35 19.90
C GLU A 403 5.51 -7.01 18.50
N PRO A 404 6.63 -6.91 17.75
CA PRO A 404 6.71 -7.41 16.37
C PRO A 404 6.41 -8.90 16.22
N TRP A 405 6.55 -9.69 17.28
CA TRP A 405 6.26 -11.12 17.27
C TRP A 405 4.77 -11.46 17.07
N LEU A 406 3.86 -10.52 17.40
CA LEU A 406 2.43 -10.71 17.17
C LEU A 406 2.08 -10.69 15.69
N ASP A 407 2.86 -10.01 14.91
CA ASP A 407 2.73 -9.93 13.46
C ASP A 407 3.60 -11.02 12.77
N GLU A 408 4.90 -10.91 12.84
CA GLU A 408 5.87 -11.77 12.16
C GLU A 408 5.81 -13.24 12.61
N GLY A 409 5.62 -13.46 13.91
CA GLY A 409 5.58 -14.82 14.46
C GLY A 409 4.36 -15.62 14.03
N PHE A 410 3.17 -15.00 14.03
CA PHE A 410 1.96 -15.63 13.53
C PHE A 410 1.99 -15.77 12.01
N THR A 411 2.50 -14.79 11.31
CA THR A 411 2.65 -14.84 9.86
C THR A 411 3.55 -15.98 9.44
N THR A 412 4.75 -16.11 10.00
CA THR A 412 5.66 -17.23 9.73
C THR A 412 5.03 -18.59 10.08
N TYR A 413 4.31 -18.68 11.21
CA TYR A 413 3.62 -19.91 11.58
C TYR A 413 2.58 -20.35 10.55
N PHE A 414 1.78 -19.42 10.04
CA PHE A 414 0.77 -19.75 9.04
C PHE A 414 1.37 -19.94 7.65
N GLU A 415 2.42 -19.21 7.29
CA GLU A 415 3.20 -19.45 6.07
C GLU A 415 3.65 -20.90 5.98
N ASP A 416 4.33 -21.40 7.03
CA ASP A 416 4.75 -22.81 7.12
C ASP A 416 3.59 -23.78 6.90
N ARG A 417 2.46 -23.54 7.53
CA ARG A 417 1.29 -24.41 7.45
C ARG A 417 0.62 -24.38 6.07
N ILE A 418 0.53 -23.21 5.44
CA ILE A 418 -0.05 -23.05 4.11
C ILE A 418 0.82 -23.76 3.08
N LEU A 419 2.14 -23.55 3.15
CA LEU A 419 3.11 -24.20 2.26
C LEU A 419 3.09 -25.73 2.41
N ASP A 420 3.09 -26.22 3.65
CA ASP A 420 3.01 -27.67 3.93
C ASP A 420 1.71 -28.28 3.41
N ALA A 421 0.59 -27.58 3.58
CA ALA A 421 -0.70 -28.05 3.09
C ALA A 421 -0.79 -28.02 1.55
N ALA A 422 -0.19 -27.01 0.91
CA ALA A 422 -0.21 -26.86 -0.54
C ALA A 422 0.75 -27.84 -1.26
N PHE A 423 1.91 -28.10 -0.68
CA PHE A 423 3.01 -28.79 -1.39
C PHE A 423 3.53 -30.04 -0.67
N GLY A 424 3.13 -30.29 0.57
CA GLY A 424 3.59 -31.39 1.41
C GLY A 424 4.77 -31.01 2.30
N GLU A 425 4.70 -31.38 3.58
CA GLU A 425 5.57 -30.94 4.69
C GLU A 425 7.06 -31.03 4.40
N LYS A 426 7.52 -32.12 3.78
CA LYS A 426 8.96 -32.34 3.52
C LYS A 426 9.49 -31.73 2.21
N GLN A 427 8.63 -31.11 1.42
CA GLN A 427 8.97 -30.63 0.08
C GLN A 427 8.33 -29.27 -0.22
N SER A 428 7.89 -28.58 0.82
CA SER A 428 7.13 -27.35 0.67
C SER A 428 7.95 -26.18 0.12
N LEU A 429 9.28 -26.19 0.30
CA LEU A 429 10.19 -25.17 -0.24
C LEU A 429 10.94 -25.64 -1.49
N LEU A 430 11.54 -26.84 -1.44
CA LEU A 430 12.31 -27.42 -2.56
C LEU A 430 11.87 -28.87 -2.82
N ALA A 431 11.66 -29.22 -4.10
CA ALA A 431 11.21 -30.54 -4.50
C ALA A 431 11.96 -31.03 -5.76
N PHE A 432 13.28 -31.26 -5.64
CA PHE A 432 14.08 -31.86 -6.69
C PHE A 432 13.91 -33.39 -6.71
N PRO A 433 14.12 -34.05 -7.84
CA PRO A 433 14.25 -35.49 -7.85
C PRO A 433 15.37 -35.96 -6.92
N GLY A 434 15.02 -36.71 -5.89
CA GLY A 434 15.95 -37.24 -4.89
C GLY A 434 16.39 -36.28 -3.76
N PHE A 435 15.91 -35.03 -3.77
CA PHE A 435 16.14 -34.07 -2.68
C PHE A 435 14.90 -33.25 -2.41
N HIS A 436 14.42 -33.30 -1.18
CA HIS A 436 13.27 -32.55 -0.71
C HIS A 436 13.65 -31.73 0.52
N PHE A 437 13.13 -30.52 0.62
CA PHE A 437 13.38 -29.62 1.74
C PHE A 437 12.11 -28.77 2.00
N GLY A 438 11.61 -28.85 3.23
CA GLY A 438 10.42 -28.12 3.66
C GLY A 438 10.73 -26.74 4.21
N ASN A 439 9.75 -25.84 4.21
CA ASN A 439 9.94 -24.50 4.76
C ASN A 439 10.20 -24.54 6.27
N ARG A 440 9.52 -25.41 6.99
CA ARG A 440 9.73 -25.63 8.44
C ARG A 440 11.15 -26.10 8.79
N GLU A 441 11.81 -26.85 7.92
CA GLU A 441 13.22 -27.21 8.08
C GLU A 441 14.12 -25.99 7.94
N GLN A 442 13.79 -25.05 7.03
CA GLN A 442 14.51 -23.78 6.92
C GLN A 442 14.39 -22.97 8.22
N THR A 443 13.18 -22.77 8.73
CA THR A 443 12.93 -22.07 9.99
C THR A 443 13.70 -22.68 11.16
N ARG A 444 13.75 -24.01 11.25
CA ARG A 444 14.55 -24.72 12.26
C ARG A 444 16.04 -24.48 12.10
N LEU A 445 16.56 -24.50 10.86
CA LEU A 445 17.98 -24.24 10.61
C LEU A 445 18.35 -22.80 10.97
N GLU A 446 17.53 -21.84 10.63
CA GLU A 446 17.71 -20.43 10.98
C GLU A 446 17.75 -20.26 12.49
N TYR A 447 16.78 -20.84 13.22
CA TYR A 447 16.75 -20.83 14.68
C TYR A 447 18.00 -21.49 15.30
N THR A 448 18.43 -22.62 14.78
CA THR A 448 19.62 -23.34 15.31
C THR A 448 20.93 -22.64 14.95
N ALA A 449 20.96 -21.84 13.87
CA ALA A 449 22.11 -21.04 13.48
C ALA A 449 22.28 -19.76 14.32
N MET A 450 21.27 -19.38 15.10
CA MET A 450 21.36 -18.25 16.03
C MET A 450 22.47 -18.51 17.06
N ARG A 451 23.46 -17.62 17.14
CA ARG A 451 24.66 -17.79 18.02
C ARG A 451 24.30 -17.72 19.51
N ASN A 452 23.19 -17.06 19.86
CA ASN A 452 22.76 -16.94 21.24
C ASN A 452 21.22 -16.90 21.36
N PRO A 453 20.54 -18.06 21.30
CA PRO A 453 19.08 -18.11 21.40
C PRO A 453 18.54 -17.65 22.76
N ARG A 454 19.43 -17.42 23.75
CA ARG A 454 19.03 -16.90 25.08
C ARG A 454 18.92 -15.37 25.15
N ASP A 455 19.46 -14.63 24.17
CA ASP A 455 19.40 -13.15 24.14
C ASP A 455 18.07 -12.61 23.61
N GLY A 456 17.10 -13.48 23.36
CA GLY A 456 15.92 -13.12 22.64
C GLY A 456 14.62 -13.32 23.40
N SER A 457 14.29 -12.44 24.36
CA SER A 457 12.87 -12.23 24.62
C SER A 457 12.21 -11.72 23.34
N VAL A 458 11.21 -12.41 22.83
CA VAL A 458 10.41 -11.94 21.69
C VAL A 458 9.47 -10.78 22.09
N ALA A 459 9.15 -10.67 23.39
CA ALA A 459 8.31 -9.62 23.94
C ALA A 459 9.17 -8.39 24.30
N ARG A 460 9.64 -7.68 23.27
CA ARG A 460 10.34 -6.39 23.38
C ARG A 460 10.20 -5.58 22.10
N PRO A 461 10.39 -4.24 22.20
CA PRO A 461 10.32 -3.37 21.04
C PRO A 461 11.34 -3.74 19.94
N GLY A 462 10.94 -3.56 18.69
CA GLY A 462 11.76 -3.90 17.51
C GLY A 462 13.10 -3.19 17.49
N TRP A 463 13.19 -1.95 18.00
CA TRP A 463 14.45 -1.18 18.07
C TRP A 463 15.46 -1.73 19.09
N GLU A 464 15.05 -2.63 19.99
CA GLU A 464 15.93 -3.31 20.94
C GLU A 464 16.51 -4.62 20.39
N PHE A 465 16.02 -5.11 19.24
CA PHE A 465 16.56 -6.32 18.62
C PHE A 465 17.96 -6.08 18.04
N SER A 466 18.84 -7.05 18.22
CA SER A 466 20.12 -7.11 17.51
C SER A 466 19.92 -7.61 16.06
N ASP A 467 20.92 -7.45 15.19
CA ASP A 467 20.87 -7.98 13.80
C ASP A 467 20.64 -9.51 13.75
N PHE A 468 20.92 -10.22 14.84
CA PHE A 468 20.76 -11.67 14.94
C PHE A 468 19.38 -12.10 15.41
N ASN A 469 18.63 -11.23 16.07
CA ASN A 469 17.36 -11.58 16.72
C ASN A 469 16.14 -11.02 15.97
N PHE A 470 16.40 -10.30 14.89
CA PHE A 470 15.33 -9.74 14.03
C PHE A 470 15.00 -10.65 12.83
N LYS A 471 15.64 -11.82 12.73
CA LYS A 471 15.38 -12.80 11.65
C LYS A 471 14.51 -13.95 12.18
#